data_9f8e9a29bfb3ae88822bb7aa1c67f4f3
#
_entry.id   9f8e9a29bfb3ae88822bb7aa1c67f4f3
#
_cell.length_a   1.000
_cell.length_b   1.000
_cell.length_c   1.000
_cell.angle_alpha   90.00
_cell.angle_beta   90.00
_cell.angle_gamma   90.00
#
_symmetry.space_group_name_H-M   'P 1'
#
loop_
_entity.id
_entity.type
_entity.pdbx_description
1 polymer ?
#
loop_
_entity_poly.entity_id
_entity_poly.type
_entity_poly.pdbx_seq_one_letter_code
_entity_poly.pdbx_strand_id
1 'polypeptide(L)'
;MKHKLAASTSFEFLKYGLSDPPPPEPESLSVKTDAFWSYCGPLLYTADDIPASLQDWTHTALSNSLLPLLLPFLTFVNDFIKANGLDHYWLTIRATKATTEYDRPRWHTDDLFFSRGGSGLREPLPPHKGKIHANLNLNPNPKPKLDLQTDWKLCATLLGPATMFIPSPYQASARATSRSTKRALTVDHTCTSLRCVGCAATADAVREQLTAQLAPLGLVQAGAGECSFFRIGPDRGAVHSEPCMSRGDRIFVNVVPGRRDELAGLVAKWGMSFPRSWWIAPNVLRRHEGT
;
A
#
# COMPACT_ATOMS: atom_id res chain seq x y z
N MET A 1 -23.53 5.55 -7.30
CA MET A 1 -23.75 4.08 -7.31
C MET A 1 -22.71 3.44 -6.41
N LYS A 2 -23.08 2.65 -5.38
CA LYS A 2 -22.09 2.03 -4.49
C LYS A 2 -21.34 0.96 -5.27
N HIS A 3 -20.08 1.17 -5.54
CA HIS A 3 -19.21 0.18 -6.17
C HIS A 3 -18.60 -0.70 -5.07
N LYS A 4 -18.86 -1.99 -5.12
CA LYS A 4 -18.30 -2.98 -4.18
C LYS A 4 -17.65 -4.08 -4.98
N LEU A 5 -16.42 -4.45 -4.61
CA LEU A 5 -15.80 -5.66 -5.14
C LEU A 5 -16.71 -6.86 -4.89
N ALA A 6 -16.98 -7.65 -5.92
CA ALA A 6 -17.68 -8.92 -5.76
C ALA A 6 -16.93 -9.79 -4.72
N ALA A 7 -17.66 -10.66 -4.01
CA ALA A 7 -17.07 -11.47 -2.93
C ALA A 7 -15.93 -12.38 -3.41
N SER A 8 -15.95 -12.78 -4.69
CA SER A 8 -14.93 -13.60 -5.34
C SER A 8 -13.75 -12.82 -5.92
N THR A 9 -13.87 -11.48 -6.07
CA THR A 9 -12.88 -10.64 -6.74
C THR A 9 -11.91 -10.07 -5.73
N SER A 10 -10.60 -10.18 -6.00
CA SER A 10 -9.55 -9.62 -5.16
C SER A 10 -9.19 -8.19 -5.54
N PHE A 11 -9.33 -7.82 -6.81
CA PHE A 11 -9.06 -6.47 -7.34
C PHE A 11 -9.83 -6.18 -8.63
N GLU A 12 -9.95 -4.90 -8.94
CA GLU A 12 -10.48 -4.36 -10.19
C GLU A 12 -9.68 -3.12 -10.59
N PHE A 13 -9.63 -2.83 -11.91
CA PHE A 13 -9.11 -1.57 -12.42
C PHE A 13 -10.28 -0.64 -12.73
N LEU A 14 -10.24 0.57 -12.19
CA LEU A 14 -11.30 1.57 -12.31
C LEU A 14 -10.76 2.80 -13.04
N LYS A 15 -11.48 3.26 -14.05
CA LYS A 15 -11.13 4.48 -14.79
C LYS A 15 -11.49 5.73 -13.97
N TYR A 16 -10.54 6.66 -13.87
CA TYR A 16 -10.72 7.94 -13.18
C TYR A 16 -10.43 9.16 -14.06
N GLY A 17 -9.69 9.01 -15.12
CA GLY A 17 -9.38 10.08 -16.06
C GLY A 17 -10.20 9.92 -17.33
N LEU A 18 -11.40 10.51 -17.36
CA LEU A 18 -12.30 10.47 -18.53
C LEU A 18 -12.37 11.84 -19.22
N SER A 19 -11.25 12.52 -19.37
CA SER A 19 -11.21 13.61 -20.35
C SER A 19 -10.76 13.02 -21.69
N ASP A 20 -11.64 13.01 -22.66
CA ASP A 20 -11.30 12.85 -24.05
C ASP A 20 -11.25 14.24 -24.68
N PRO A 21 -10.11 14.76 -25.12
CA PRO A 21 -8.79 14.13 -25.20
C PRO A 21 -8.07 14.01 -23.84
N PRO A 22 -7.09 13.08 -23.69
CA PRO A 22 -6.26 13.01 -22.52
C PRO A 22 -5.61 14.38 -22.27
N PRO A 23 -5.43 14.81 -21.00
CA PRO A 23 -4.75 16.06 -20.71
C PRO A 23 -3.41 16.06 -21.46
N PRO A 24 -2.99 17.24 -22.00
CA PRO A 24 -1.70 17.34 -22.66
C PRO A 24 -0.64 16.73 -21.74
N GLU A 25 0.28 15.94 -22.33
CA GLU A 25 1.36 15.35 -21.54
C GLU A 25 2.01 16.45 -20.71
N PRO A 26 2.03 16.30 -19.38
CA PRO A 26 2.59 17.35 -18.53
C PRO A 26 4.04 17.54 -18.98
N GLU A 27 4.37 18.78 -19.39
CA GLU A 27 5.74 19.12 -19.77
C GLU A 27 6.70 18.53 -18.75
N SER A 28 7.36 17.45 -19.13
CA SER A 28 8.44 16.75 -18.42
C SER A 28 8.33 16.68 -16.88
N LEU A 29 7.24 16.09 -16.34
CA LEU A 29 7.24 15.73 -14.91
C LEU A 29 8.26 14.61 -14.68
N SER A 30 9.23 14.86 -13.80
CA SER A 30 10.26 13.89 -13.40
C SER A 30 10.50 13.93 -11.90
N VAL A 31 11.10 12.90 -11.37
CA VAL A 31 11.48 12.80 -9.95
C VAL A 31 12.90 13.33 -9.77
N LYS A 32 13.07 14.40 -8.97
CA LYS A 32 14.38 14.94 -8.60
C LYS A 32 15.06 14.05 -7.55
N THR A 33 14.27 13.56 -6.57
CA THR A 33 14.78 12.75 -5.48
C THR A 33 13.68 11.86 -4.91
N ASP A 34 14.09 10.70 -4.38
CA ASP A 34 13.17 9.80 -3.66
C ASP A 34 12.56 10.52 -2.47
N ALA A 35 11.26 10.50 -2.37
CA ALA A 35 10.55 11.20 -1.31
C ALA A 35 9.18 10.57 -1.04
N PHE A 36 8.73 10.73 0.19
CA PHE A 36 7.44 10.23 0.65
C PHE A 36 6.67 11.36 1.34
N TRP A 37 5.43 11.54 0.91
CA TRP A 37 4.48 12.44 1.57
C TRP A 37 3.24 11.66 2.02
N SER A 38 2.64 12.11 3.11
CA SER A 38 1.48 11.46 3.68
C SER A 38 0.52 12.46 4.29
N TYR A 39 -0.76 12.13 4.21
CA TYR A 39 -1.85 12.86 4.84
C TYR A 39 -2.86 11.88 5.43
N CYS A 40 -3.28 12.11 6.66
CA CYS A 40 -4.33 11.33 7.31
C CYS A 40 -5.39 12.30 7.84
N GLY A 41 -6.59 12.24 7.30
CA GLY A 41 -7.65 13.21 7.63
C GLY A 41 -8.88 13.12 6.74
N PRO A 42 -9.75 14.16 6.80
CA PRO A 42 -10.91 14.30 5.93
C PRO A 42 -10.53 14.31 4.45
N LEU A 43 -11.50 14.04 3.57
CA LEU A 43 -11.32 14.11 2.13
C LEU A 43 -10.91 15.54 1.69
N LEU A 44 -9.94 15.64 0.79
CA LEU A 44 -9.46 16.89 0.19
C LEU A 44 -10.17 17.10 -1.15
N TYR A 45 -10.98 18.16 -1.28
CA TYR A 45 -11.84 18.35 -2.45
C TYR A 45 -11.28 19.33 -3.48
N THR A 46 -10.60 20.36 -3.01
CA THR A 46 -10.13 21.47 -3.83
C THR A 46 -8.63 21.66 -3.67
N ALA A 47 -8.03 22.44 -4.55
CA ALA A 47 -6.63 22.83 -4.42
C ALA A 47 -6.34 23.56 -3.09
N ASP A 48 -7.33 24.29 -2.58
CA ASP A 48 -7.21 25.05 -1.32
C ASP A 48 -7.23 24.14 -0.08
N ASP A 49 -7.82 22.95 -0.17
CA ASP A 49 -7.78 21.95 0.90
C ASP A 49 -6.42 21.24 1.01
N ILE A 50 -5.59 21.36 -0.03
CA ILE A 50 -4.31 20.68 -0.10
C ILE A 50 -3.35 21.24 0.95
N PRO A 51 -2.81 20.42 1.88
CA PRO A 51 -1.87 20.88 2.88
C PRO A 51 -0.62 21.50 2.26
N ALA A 52 -0.15 22.62 2.80
CA ALA A 52 1.08 23.30 2.34
C ALA A 52 2.30 22.34 2.27
N SER A 53 2.36 21.35 3.17
CA SER A 53 3.40 20.32 3.15
C SER A 53 3.46 19.51 1.84
N LEU A 54 2.34 19.39 1.08
CA LEU A 54 2.38 18.75 -0.24
C LEU A 54 3.06 19.65 -1.27
N GLN A 55 2.87 20.97 -1.18
CA GLN A 55 3.54 21.91 -2.07
C GLN A 55 5.04 21.92 -1.82
N ASP A 56 5.46 21.94 -0.54
CA ASP A 56 6.87 21.85 -0.14
C ASP A 56 7.50 20.55 -0.63
N TRP A 57 6.81 19.43 -0.44
CA TRP A 57 7.24 18.14 -0.93
C TRP A 57 7.36 18.10 -2.46
N THR A 58 6.34 18.59 -3.18
CA THR A 58 6.34 18.62 -4.65
C THR A 58 7.51 19.46 -5.16
N HIS A 59 7.73 20.64 -4.61
CA HIS A 59 8.85 21.51 -4.99
C HIS A 59 10.21 20.84 -4.78
N THR A 60 10.35 20.09 -3.70
CA THR A 60 11.60 19.39 -3.36
C THR A 60 11.80 18.13 -4.21
N ALA A 61 10.77 17.33 -4.38
CA ALA A 61 10.86 15.99 -4.94
C ALA A 61 10.68 15.92 -6.47
N LEU A 62 9.95 16.87 -7.06
CA LEU A 62 9.52 16.81 -8.45
C LEU A 62 10.00 18.03 -9.27
N SER A 63 10.11 17.84 -10.59
CA SER A 63 10.49 18.92 -11.52
C SER A 63 9.36 19.95 -11.73
N ASN A 64 8.10 19.49 -11.71
CA ASN A 64 6.91 20.28 -11.98
C ASN A 64 5.77 19.95 -11.00
N SER A 65 4.67 20.71 -11.08
CA SER A 65 3.49 20.49 -10.24
C SER A 65 2.84 19.13 -10.49
N LEU A 66 2.49 18.46 -9.40
CA LEU A 66 1.75 17.19 -9.42
C LEU A 66 0.23 17.39 -9.53
N LEU A 67 -0.27 18.59 -9.21
CA LEU A 67 -1.71 18.84 -9.06
C LEU A 67 -2.54 18.50 -10.30
N PRO A 68 -2.09 18.78 -11.53
CA PRO A 68 -2.87 18.45 -12.74
C PRO A 68 -3.16 16.95 -12.87
N LEU A 69 -2.28 16.09 -12.38
CA LEU A 69 -2.47 14.62 -12.38
C LEU A 69 -3.18 14.14 -11.12
N LEU A 70 -2.93 14.78 -9.98
CA LEU A 70 -3.44 14.36 -8.69
C LEU A 70 -4.92 14.72 -8.49
N LEU A 71 -5.36 15.92 -8.88
CA LEU A 71 -6.72 16.39 -8.61
C LEU A 71 -7.80 15.54 -9.30
N PRO A 72 -7.69 15.13 -10.57
CA PRO A 72 -8.66 14.22 -11.18
C PRO A 72 -8.78 12.89 -10.43
N PHE A 73 -7.66 12.36 -9.97
CA PHE A 73 -7.65 11.13 -9.16
C PHE A 73 -8.32 11.36 -7.80
N LEU A 74 -8.02 12.46 -7.10
CA LEU A 74 -8.65 12.77 -5.81
C LEU A 74 -10.15 13.00 -5.94
N THR A 75 -10.62 13.66 -6.99
CA THR A 75 -12.05 13.82 -7.26
C THR A 75 -12.75 12.47 -7.36
N PHE A 76 -12.21 11.58 -8.19
CA PHE A 76 -12.74 10.22 -8.31
C PHE A 76 -12.73 9.47 -6.97
N VAL A 77 -11.60 9.50 -6.24
CA VAL A 77 -11.44 8.85 -4.94
C VAL A 77 -12.46 9.36 -3.92
N ASN A 78 -12.66 10.68 -3.86
CA ASN A 78 -13.60 11.30 -2.92
C ASN A 78 -15.02 10.84 -3.18
N ASP A 79 -15.45 10.85 -4.44
CA ASP A 79 -16.78 10.38 -4.83
C ASP A 79 -16.96 8.90 -4.52
N PHE A 80 -15.93 8.08 -4.80
CA PHE A 80 -15.92 6.66 -4.52
C PHE A 80 -16.02 6.36 -3.02
N ILE A 81 -15.23 7.05 -2.18
CA ILE A 81 -15.21 6.89 -0.72
C ILE A 81 -16.55 7.33 -0.12
N LYS A 82 -17.08 8.50 -0.53
CA LYS A 82 -18.41 8.98 -0.11
C LYS A 82 -19.53 8.02 -0.48
N ALA A 83 -19.53 7.48 -1.70
CA ALA A 83 -20.52 6.51 -2.13
C ALA A 83 -20.52 5.23 -1.29
N ASN A 84 -19.38 4.92 -0.63
CA ASN A 84 -19.24 3.81 0.31
C ASN A 84 -19.49 4.20 1.77
N GLY A 85 -19.92 5.46 2.05
CA GLY A 85 -20.31 5.93 3.37
C GLY A 85 -19.13 6.28 4.27
N LEU A 86 -18.00 6.65 3.68
CA LEU A 86 -16.80 7.13 4.37
C LEU A 86 -16.47 8.57 3.94
N ASP A 87 -15.75 9.29 4.78
CA ASP A 87 -15.41 10.70 4.60
C ASP A 87 -13.97 11.04 4.98
N HIS A 88 -13.17 10.01 5.27
CA HIS A 88 -11.77 10.14 5.67
C HIS A 88 -10.90 9.10 4.96
N TYR A 89 -9.61 9.41 4.84
CA TYR A 89 -8.61 8.49 4.32
C TYR A 89 -7.22 8.75 4.90
N TRP A 90 -6.36 7.76 4.73
CA TRP A 90 -4.93 7.92 4.76
C TRP A 90 -4.42 7.89 3.31
N LEU A 91 -3.95 9.06 2.84
CA LEU A 91 -3.38 9.28 1.51
C LEU A 91 -1.86 9.30 1.61
N THR A 92 -1.18 8.55 0.77
CA THR A 92 0.28 8.60 0.66
C THR A 92 0.71 8.79 -0.79
N ILE A 93 1.76 9.58 -1.00
CA ILE A 93 2.36 9.81 -2.31
C ILE A 93 3.85 9.48 -2.18
N ARG A 94 4.33 8.63 -3.08
CA ARG A 94 5.75 8.26 -3.15
C ARG A 94 6.29 8.65 -4.51
N ALA A 95 7.35 9.44 -4.53
CA ALA A 95 8.20 9.67 -5.69
C ALA A 95 9.43 8.77 -5.58
N THR A 96 9.75 8.03 -6.62
CA THR A 96 10.89 7.11 -6.67
C THR A 96 11.61 7.30 -7.99
N LYS A 97 12.91 7.49 -7.95
CA LYS A 97 13.77 7.54 -9.14
C LYS A 97 13.94 6.16 -9.76
N ALA A 98 14.25 6.15 -11.04
CA ALA A 98 14.68 4.93 -11.71
C ALA A 98 15.83 4.26 -10.94
N THR A 99 15.71 2.96 -10.70
CA THR A 99 16.70 2.17 -9.98
C THR A 99 16.68 0.72 -10.45
N THR A 100 17.83 0.08 -10.43
CA THR A 100 17.98 -1.37 -10.71
C THR A 100 17.96 -2.20 -9.42
N GLU A 101 17.90 -1.57 -8.25
CA GLU A 101 17.92 -2.25 -6.95
C GLU A 101 16.73 -3.19 -6.75
N TYR A 102 15.59 -2.90 -7.42
CA TYR A 102 14.34 -3.66 -7.29
C TYR A 102 13.91 -4.26 -8.65
N ASP A 103 14.80 -4.98 -9.30
CA ASP A 103 14.54 -5.61 -10.61
C ASP A 103 13.68 -6.89 -10.53
N ARG A 104 13.47 -7.43 -9.33
CA ARG A 104 12.64 -8.63 -9.08
C ARG A 104 11.33 -8.28 -8.40
N PRO A 105 10.21 -8.91 -8.81
CA PRO A 105 8.93 -8.74 -8.14
C PRO A 105 8.97 -9.09 -6.65
N ARG A 106 8.23 -8.33 -5.86
CA ARG A 106 8.06 -8.54 -4.40
C ARG A 106 6.61 -8.94 -4.13
N TRP A 107 6.24 -10.14 -4.60
CA TRP A 107 4.87 -10.64 -4.47
C TRP A 107 4.42 -10.75 -3.01
N HIS A 108 3.35 -10.04 -2.68
CA HIS A 108 2.78 -10.02 -1.33
C HIS A 108 1.29 -9.69 -1.35
N THR A 109 0.65 -9.85 -0.20
CA THR A 109 -0.63 -9.24 0.13
C THR A 109 -0.39 -8.21 1.21
N ASP A 110 -1.09 -7.09 1.18
CA ASP A 110 -1.04 -6.13 2.29
C ASP A 110 -1.68 -6.70 3.55
N ASP A 111 -1.17 -6.28 4.70
CA ASP A 111 -1.81 -6.54 5.99
C ASP A 111 -3.06 -5.65 6.18
N LEU A 112 -3.96 -6.06 7.07
CA LEU A 112 -5.08 -5.23 7.49
C LEU A 112 -4.56 -4.00 8.26
N PHE A 113 -4.99 -2.80 7.87
CA PHE A 113 -4.58 -1.57 8.54
C PHE A 113 -5.27 -1.38 9.88
N PHE A 114 -6.53 -1.79 9.97
CA PHE A 114 -7.35 -1.67 11.15
C PHE A 114 -7.63 -3.06 11.71
N SER A 115 -6.78 -3.54 12.62
CA SER A 115 -7.06 -4.79 13.32
C SER A 115 -8.08 -4.56 14.42
N ARG A 116 -9.23 -5.18 14.32
CA ARG A 116 -10.24 -5.19 15.38
C ARG A 116 -9.74 -6.04 16.54
N GLY A 117 -9.24 -5.39 17.59
CA GLY A 117 -8.80 -6.03 18.83
C GLY A 117 -7.30 -6.24 19.00
N GLY A 118 -6.47 -5.75 18.09
CA GLY A 118 -5.01 -5.76 18.24
C GLY A 118 -4.36 -4.57 17.54
N SER A 119 -3.24 -4.10 18.04
CA SER A 119 -2.47 -3.04 17.44
C SER A 119 -2.09 -3.39 15.99
N GLY A 120 -2.53 -2.62 15.01
CA GLY A 120 -2.23 -2.80 13.57
C GLY A 120 -0.76 -2.56 13.19
N LEU A 121 0.13 -2.47 14.17
CA LEU A 121 1.58 -2.60 14.08
C LEU A 121 1.93 -3.93 14.73
N ARG A 122 2.83 -4.71 14.12
CA ARG A 122 3.38 -5.92 14.74
C ARG A 122 3.75 -5.60 16.19
N GLU A 123 2.92 -6.04 17.13
CA GLU A 123 3.42 -6.18 18.50
C GLU A 123 4.58 -7.19 18.44
N PRO A 124 5.72 -6.89 19.09
CA PRO A 124 6.71 -7.92 19.33
C PRO A 124 5.97 -9.07 20.02
N LEU A 125 6.03 -10.27 19.45
CA LEU A 125 5.49 -11.46 20.09
C LEU A 125 6.00 -11.46 21.53
N PRO A 126 5.12 -11.55 22.54
CA PRO A 126 5.56 -11.61 23.92
C PRO A 126 6.51 -12.81 24.06
N PRO A 127 7.62 -12.65 24.82
CA PRO A 127 8.54 -13.75 25.03
C PRO A 127 7.74 -14.93 25.63
N HIS A 128 7.86 -16.10 25.02
CA HIS A 128 7.22 -17.33 25.47
C HIS A 128 7.56 -17.58 26.95
N LYS A 129 6.69 -17.13 27.84
CA LYS A 129 6.71 -17.60 29.23
C LYS A 129 5.83 -18.86 29.30
N GLY A 130 6.46 -19.87 29.84
CA GLY A 130 6.05 -21.23 29.95
C GLY A 130 4.58 -21.53 30.23
N LYS A 131 4.25 -22.76 29.89
CA LYS A 131 3.01 -23.50 30.09
C LYS A 131 2.22 -23.06 31.33
N ILE A 132 1.04 -22.47 31.09
CA ILE A 132 -0.02 -22.44 32.10
C ILE A 132 -1.17 -23.28 31.52
N HIS A 133 -1.42 -24.42 32.13
CA HIS A 133 -2.65 -25.18 31.95
C HIS A 133 -3.79 -24.31 32.50
N ALA A 134 -4.61 -23.79 31.62
CA ALA A 134 -5.92 -23.28 31.99
C ALA A 134 -6.96 -23.88 31.04
N ASN A 135 -7.72 -24.84 31.57
CA ASN A 135 -8.99 -25.27 31.02
C ASN A 135 -9.93 -24.05 30.98
N LEU A 136 -10.05 -23.43 29.83
CA LEU A 136 -11.14 -22.51 29.53
C LEU A 136 -11.74 -22.94 28.20
N ASN A 137 -12.98 -23.41 28.26
CA ASN A 137 -13.87 -23.54 27.12
C ASN A 137 -14.05 -22.16 26.47
N LEU A 138 -13.04 -21.75 25.70
CA LEU A 138 -13.14 -20.59 24.84
C LEU A 138 -13.59 -21.09 23.47
N ASN A 139 -14.81 -20.68 23.09
CA ASN A 139 -15.29 -20.72 21.72
C ASN A 139 -14.14 -20.34 20.78
N PRO A 140 -13.90 -21.11 19.70
CA PRO A 140 -12.87 -20.75 18.75
C PRO A 140 -13.19 -19.34 18.25
N ASN A 141 -12.24 -18.42 18.45
CA ASN A 141 -12.32 -17.02 18.05
C ASN A 141 -13.06 -16.89 16.71
N PRO A 142 -14.18 -16.17 16.64
CA PRO A 142 -14.84 -15.94 15.38
C PRO A 142 -13.81 -15.30 14.46
N LYS A 143 -13.51 -15.95 13.33
CA LYS A 143 -12.65 -15.37 12.28
C LYS A 143 -13.04 -13.92 12.09
N PRO A 144 -12.11 -12.97 12.15
CA PRO A 144 -12.45 -11.56 12.05
C PRO A 144 -13.29 -11.36 10.80
N LYS A 145 -14.51 -10.86 10.98
CA LYS A 145 -15.42 -10.59 9.88
C LYS A 145 -14.77 -9.50 9.03
N LEU A 146 -14.43 -9.83 7.78
CA LEU A 146 -13.88 -8.87 6.83
C LEU A 146 -14.80 -7.64 6.79
N ASP A 147 -14.27 -6.47 7.13
CA ASP A 147 -14.99 -5.23 6.96
C ASP A 147 -14.88 -4.78 5.50
N LEU A 148 -15.91 -5.11 4.72
CA LEU A 148 -15.98 -4.72 3.32
C LEU A 148 -15.97 -3.20 3.10
N GLN A 149 -16.07 -2.42 4.18
CA GLN A 149 -16.08 -0.98 4.15
C GLN A 149 -14.67 -0.38 4.23
N THR A 150 -13.72 -1.06 4.92
CA THR A 150 -12.37 -0.52 5.17
C THR A 150 -11.23 -1.49 4.83
N ASP A 151 -11.52 -2.78 4.56
CA ASP A 151 -10.49 -3.77 4.24
C ASP A 151 -10.13 -3.79 2.74
N TRP A 152 -9.94 -2.61 2.18
CA TRP A 152 -9.53 -2.39 0.80
C TRP A 152 -8.73 -1.09 0.67
N LYS A 153 -8.09 -0.92 -0.47
CA LYS A 153 -7.44 0.34 -0.82
C LYS A 153 -7.52 0.66 -2.31
N LEU A 154 -7.27 1.92 -2.65
CA LEU A 154 -7.09 2.41 -4.01
C LEU A 154 -5.63 2.81 -4.21
N CYS A 155 -5.08 2.46 -5.37
CA CYS A 155 -3.75 2.88 -5.77
C CYS A 155 -3.76 3.36 -7.21
N ALA A 156 -3.08 4.47 -7.47
CA ALA A 156 -2.82 4.95 -8.82
C ALA A 156 -1.33 5.19 -9.03
N THR A 157 -0.88 5.03 -10.27
CA THR A 157 0.44 5.47 -10.70
C THR A 157 0.25 6.66 -11.61
N LEU A 158 0.68 7.84 -11.16
CA LEU A 158 0.55 9.09 -11.91
C LEU A 158 1.70 9.30 -12.89
N LEU A 159 2.84 8.64 -12.66
CA LEU A 159 4.00 8.61 -13.53
C LEU A 159 4.69 7.25 -13.41
N GLY A 160 5.12 6.70 -14.55
CA GLY A 160 5.91 5.46 -14.60
C GLY A 160 5.08 4.18 -14.52
N PRO A 161 5.72 3.04 -14.21
CA PRO A 161 5.09 1.73 -14.28
C PRO A 161 4.09 1.51 -13.14
N ALA A 162 2.93 0.92 -13.48
CA ALA A 162 1.86 0.63 -12.53
C ALA A 162 2.18 -0.60 -11.65
N THR A 163 1.47 -0.71 -10.51
CA THR A 163 1.52 -1.89 -9.64
C THR A 163 1.11 -3.15 -10.42
N MET A 164 1.86 -4.23 -10.25
CA MET A 164 1.62 -5.52 -10.87
C MET A 164 0.71 -6.39 -10.01
N PHE A 165 -0.23 -7.09 -10.63
CA PHE A 165 -1.12 -8.04 -9.97
C PHE A 165 -1.03 -9.41 -10.65
N ILE A 166 -1.13 -10.48 -9.87
CA ILE A 166 -1.43 -11.80 -10.43
C ILE A 166 -2.87 -11.78 -10.96
N PRO A 167 -3.15 -12.28 -12.18
CA PRO A 167 -4.50 -12.24 -12.75
C PRO A 167 -5.57 -12.85 -11.83
N SER A 168 -6.77 -12.30 -11.87
CA SER A 168 -7.88 -12.64 -10.95
C SER A 168 -8.14 -14.15 -10.81
N PRO A 169 -8.13 -14.99 -11.87
CA PRO A 169 -8.35 -16.43 -11.73
C PRO A 169 -7.33 -17.15 -10.85
N TYR A 170 -6.11 -16.61 -10.76
CA TYR A 170 -4.98 -17.24 -10.06
C TYR A 170 -4.73 -16.66 -8.68
N GLN A 171 -5.49 -15.67 -8.23
CA GLN A 171 -5.28 -15.01 -6.95
C GLN A 171 -5.33 -15.96 -5.74
N ALA A 172 -6.25 -16.94 -5.74
CA ALA A 172 -6.36 -17.90 -4.65
C ALA A 172 -5.15 -18.84 -4.59
N SER A 173 -4.70 -19.37 -5.74
CA SER A 173 -3.50 -20.22 -5.82
C SER A 173 -2.23 -19.43 -5.47
N ALA A 174 -2.09 -18.19 -5.95
CA ALA A 174 -0.95 -17.34 -5.62
C ALA A 174 -0.85 -17.06 -4.11
N ARG A 175 -1.97 -16.80 -3.41
CA ARG A 175 -1.97 -16.69 -1.94
C ARG A 175 -1.56 -17.98 -1.25
N ALA A 176 -2.02 -19.14 -1.74
CA ALA A 176 -1.63 -20.43 -1.19
C ALA A 176 -0.13 -20.67 -1.37
N THR A 177 0.39 -20.44 -2.57
CA THR A 177 1.83 -20.51 -2.88
C THR A 177 2.63 -19.56 -1.99
N SER A 178 2.21 -18.32 -1.83
CA SER A 178 2.91 -17.34 -0.97
C SER A 178 2.98 -17.83 0.49
N ARG A 179 1.89 -18.39 1.03
CA ARG A 179 1.87 -18.93 2.40
C ARG A 179 2.75 -20.16 2.55
N SER A 180 2.71 -21.10 1.61
CA SER A 180 3.53 -22.31 1.67
C SER A 180 5.02 -21.99 1.55
N THR A 181 5.41 -21.11 0.62
CA THR A 181 6.80 -20.67 0.44
C THR A 181 7.33 -19.96 1.69
N LYS A 182 6.57 -19.01 2.25
CA LYS A 182 6.97 -18.33 3.49
C LYS A 182 7.14 -19.33 4.63
N ARG A 183 6.20 -20.28 4.80
CA ARG A 183 6.30 -21.33 5.85
C ARG A 183 7.52 -22.22 5.68
N ALA A 184 7.83 -22.61 4.44
CA ALA A 184 8.95 -23.50 4.14
C ALA A 184 10.31 -22.85 4.36
N LEU A 185 10.42 -21.53 4.12
CA LEU A 185 11.68 -20.80 4.19
C LEU A 185 11.89 -20.02 5.50
N THR A 186 10.83 -19.83 6.28
CA THR A 186 10.98 -19.14 7.57
C THR A 186 11.66 -20.07 8.57
N VAL A 187 12.81 -19.65 9.06
CA VAL A 187 13.52 -20.32 10.15
C VAL A 187 13.08 -19.68 11.48
N ASP A 188 12.66 -20.52 12.43
CA ASP A 188 12.31 -20.05 13.76
C ASP A 188 13.56 -19.54 14.48
N HIS A 189 13.67 -18.22 14.62
CA HIS A 189 14.68 -17.60 15.47
C HIS A 189 14.08 -16.39 16.19
N THR A 190 14.56 -16.14 17.40
CA THR A 190 14.21 -14.93 18.13
C THR A 190 15.03 -13.77 17.59
N CYS A 191 14.38 -12.93 16.78
CA CYS A 191 15.03 -11.77 16.19
C CYS A 191 14.71 -10.50 16.99
N THR A 192 15.74 -9.85 17.51
CA THR A 192 15.64 -8.59 18.26
C THR A 192 16.12 -7.38 17.44
N SER A 193 16.63 -7.59 16.23
CA SER A 193 17.21 -6.55 15.38
C SER A 193 16.38 -6.27 14.15
N LEU A 194 16.12 -5.01 13.85
CA LEU A 194 15.50 -4.56 12.60
C LEU A 194 16.40 -4.82 11.37
N ARG A 195 17.70 -5.03 11.58
CA ARG A 195 18.74 -5.28 10.55
C ARG A 195 19.29 -6.70 10.64
N CYS A 196 18.47 -7.67 11.00
CA CYS A 196 18.90 -9.07 11.08
C CYS A 196 19.24 -9.62 9.69
N VAL A 197 20.47 -10.01 9.48
CA VAL A 197 20.96 -10.61 8.21
C VAL A 197 20.19 -11.89 7.88
N GLY A 198 19.87 -12.73 8.86
CA GLY A 198 19.08 -13.95 8.66
C GLY A 198 17.65 -13.65 8.19
N CYS A 199 16.99 -12.63 8.77
CA CYS A 199 15.66 -12.19 8.30
C CYS A 199 15.73 -11.63 6.87
N ALA A 200 16.76 -10.86 6.56
CA ALA A 200 16.96 -10.31 5.21
C ALA A 200 17.19 -11.43 4.19
N ALA A 201 18.09 -12.38 4.47
CA ALA A 201 18.33 -13.52 3.61
C ALA A 201 17.08 -14.39 3.39
N THR A 202 16.29 -14.62 4.45
CA THR A 202 15.00 -15.31 4.35
C THR A 202 14.02 -14.55 3.45
N ALA A 203 13.92 -13.23 3.60
CA ALA A 203 13.05 -12.40 2.78
C ALA A 203 13.47 -12.44 1.29
N ASP A 204 14.77 -12.43 1.01
CA ASP A 204 15.31 -12.54 -0.35
C ASP A 204 15.06 -13.92 -0.96
N ALA A 205 15.26 -15.00 -0.21
CA ALA A 205 14.97 -16.37 -0.64
C ALA A 205 13.46 -16.55 -0.96
N VAL A 206 12.57 -16.00 -0.10
CA VAL A 206 11.12 -16.00 -0.35
C VAL A 206 10.80 -15.23 -1.62
N ARG A 207 11.40 -14.06 -1.83
CA ARG A 207 11.20 -13.23 -3.04
C ARG A 207 11.62 -13.97 -4.30
N GLU A 208 12.79 -14.57 -4.29
CA GLU A 208 13.32 -15.32 -5.44
C GLU A 208 12.41 -16.50 -5.78
N GLN A 209 12.05 -17.30 -4.80
CA GLN A 209 11.20 -18.46 -5.01
C GLN A 209 9.80 -18.09 -5.49
N LEU A 210 9.18 -17.05 -4.92
CA LEU A 210 7.89 -16.56 -5.38
C LEU A 210 7.95 -15.97 -6.79
N THR A 211 9.02 -15.29 -7.15
CA THR A 211 9.22 -14.80 -8.51
C THR A 211 9.20 -15.96 -9.51
N ALA A 212 9.93 -17.04 -9.25
CA ALA A 212 9.94 -18.23 -10.11
C ALA A 212 8.59 -18.96 -10.17
N GLN A 213 7.95 -19.17 -9.02
CA GLN A 213 6.70 -19.93 -8.91
C GLN A 213 5.49 -19.21 -9.49
N LEU A 214 5.43 -17.86 -9.41
CA LEU A 214 4.31 -17.07 -9.88
C LEU A 214 4.48 -16.54 -11.31
N ALA A 215 5.69 -16.55 -11.86
CA ALA A 215 5.95 -16.11 -13.24
C ALA A 215 5.04 -16.77 -14.28
N PRO A 216 4.76 -18.09 -14.23
CA PRO A 216 3.90 -18.75 -15.22
C PRO A 216 2.44 -18.28 -15.20
N LEU A 217 1.99 -17.64 -14.12
CA LEU A 217 0.63 -17.15 -13.98
C LEU A 217 0.39 -15.84 -14.77
N GLY A 218 1.45 -15.20 -15.23
CA GLY A 218 1.39 -13.91 -15.88
C GLY A 218 1.16 -12.76 -14.90
N LEU A 219 1.00 -11.56 -15.43
CA LEU A 219 0.70 -10.35 -14.66
C LEU A 219 -0.25 -9.44 -15.42
N VAL A 220 -0.97 -8.60 -14.65
CA VAL A 220 -1.81 -7.52 -15.18
C VAL A 220 -1.55 -6.24 -14.41
N GLN A 221 -1.75 -5.10 -15.05
CA GLN A 221 -1.52 -3.77 -14.49
C GLN A 221 -2.63 -2.82 -14.94
N ALA A 222 -2.88 -1.80 -14.13
CA ALA A 222 -3.76 -0.70 -14.51
C ALA A 222 -3.16 0.07 -15.70
N GLY A 223 -4.00 0.48 -16.62
CA GLY A 223 -3.63 1.34 -17.74
C GLY A 223 -3.54 2.82 -17.33
N ALA A 224 -3.20 3.67 -18.31
CA ALA A 224 -3.24 5.12 -18.13
C ALA A 224 -4.67 5.57 -17.75
N GLY A 225 -4.81 6.46 -16.75
CA GLY A 225 -6.12 6.90 -16.27
C GLY A 225 -6.91 5.86 -15.49
N GLU A 226 -6.29 4.74 -15.13
CA GLU A 226 -6.91 3.72 -14.28
C GLU A 226 -6.22 3.65 -12.90
N CYS A 227 -7.01 3.35 -11.89
CA CYS A 227 -6.51 3.00 -10.56
C CYS A 227 -6.87 1.55 -10.21
N SER A 228 -6.08 0.98 -9.33
CA SER A 228 -6.32 -0.36 -8.79
C SER A 228 -7.16 -0.25 -7.52
N PHE A 229 -8.33 -0.86 -7.52
CA PHE A 229 -9.17 -1.05 -6.33
C PHE A 229 -9.02 -2.50 -5.86
N PHE A 230 -8.53 -2.75 -4.66
CA PHE A 230 -8.22 -4.10 -4.23
C PHE A 230 -8.37 -4.35 -2.74
N ARG A 231 -8.64 -5.60 -2.40
CA ARG A 231 -8.72 -6.09 -1.04
C ARG A 231 -7.35 -6.21 -0.41
N ILE A 232 -7.31 -5.96 0.89
CA ILE A 232 -6.14 -6.19 1.75
C ILE A 232 -6.40 -7.36 2.71
N GLY A 233 -5.36 -7.78 3.42
CA GLY A 233 -5.41 -8.87 4.38
C GLY A 233 -4.93 -10.22 3.82
N PRO A 234 -4.50 -11.13 4.71
CA PRO A 234 -3.80 -12.36 4.32
C PRO A 234 -4.69 -13.39 3.60
N ASP A 235 -5.99 -13.38 3.88
CA ASP A 235 -6.91 -14.40 3.36
C ASP A 235 -7.54 -14.05 2.01
N ARG A 236 -7.83 -12.76 1.77
CA ARG A 236 -8.53 -12.26 0.59
C ARG A 236 -7.81 -11.14 -0.14
N GLY A 237 -6.71 -10.65 0.40
CA GLY A 237 -5.91 -9.60 -0.20
C GLY A 237 -5.43 -9.99 -1.59
N ALA A 238 -5.35 -9.01 -2.48
CA ALA A 238 -4.79 -9.23 -3.80
C ALA A 238 -3.27 -9.48 -3.71
N VAL A 239 -2.80 -10.52 -4.37
CA VAL A 239 -1.37 -10.74 -4.54
C VAL A 239 -0.88 -9.79 -5.60
N HIS A 240 0.00 -8.89 -5.19
CA HIS A 240 0.54 -7.84 -6.03
C HIS A 240 2.02 -7.57 -5.72
N SER A 241 2.65 -6.76 -6.53
CA SER A 241 4.04 -6.35 -6.39
C SER A 241 4.26 -4.94 -6.92
N GLU A 242 5.22 -4.24 -6.37
CA GLU A 242 5.81 -3.08 -7.03
C GLU A 242 6.42 -3.50 -8.38
N PRO A 243 6.35 -2.64 -9.40
CA PRO A 243 6.97 -2.89 -10.69
C PRO A 243 8.50 -2.77 -10.61
N CYS A 244 9.19 -3.33 -11.60
CA CYS A 244 10.60 -3.04 -11.84
C CYS A 244 10.77 -1.55 -12.19
N MET A 245 11.72 -0.89 -11.55
CA MET A 245 11.95 0.56 -11.64
C MET A 245 13.12 0.95 -12.55
N SER A 246 13.71 0.00 -13.28
CA SER A 246 14.89 0.25 -14.14
C SER A 246 14.61 1.14 -15.36
N ARG A 247 13.35 1.30 -15.75
CA ARG A 247 12.97 1.99 -16.99
C ARG A 247 12.47 3.42 -16.83
N GLY A 248 12.39 3.94 -15.61
CA GLY A 248 11.93 5.30 -15.40
C GLY A 248 11.50 5.61 -13.97
N ASP A 249 11.29 6.87 -13.73
CA ASP A 249 10.78 7.40 -12.46
C ASP A 249 9.34 6.93 -12.21
N ARG A 250 8.94 6.93 -10.93
CA ARG A 250 7.57 6.55 -10.54
C ARG A 250 6.99 7.53 -9.53
N ILE A 251 5.76 7.97 -9.77
CA ILE A 251 4.94 8.65 -8.77
C ILE A 251 3.73 7.77 -8.48
N PHE A 252 3.70 7.24 -7.27
CA PHE A 252 2.70 6.30 -6.80
C PHE A 252 1.84 6.91 -5.71
N VAL A 253 0.53 6.80 -5.85
CA VAL A 253 -0.46 7.26 -4.87
C VAL A 253 -1.20 6.08 -4.29
N ASN A 254 -1.31 6.05 -2.96
CA ASN A 254 -2.02 5.02 -2.23
C ASN A 254 -3.04 5.66 -1.29
N VAL A 255 -4.25 5.13 -1.28
CA VAL A 255 -5.38 5.59 -0.47
C VAL A 255 -5.93 4.44 0.35
N VAL A 256 -5.88 4.59 1.66
CA VAL A 256 -6.50 3.69 2.63
C VAL A 256 -7.70 4.41 3.22
N PRO A 257 -8.93 4.00 2.89
CA PRO A 257 -10.12 4.58 3.50
C PRO A 257 -10.24 4.12 4.95
N GLY A 258 -10.83 4.95 5.79
CA GLY A 258 -11.08 4.59 7.18
C GLY A 258 -12.10 5.50 7.83
N ARG A 259 -12.60 5.10 8.99
CA ARG A 259 -13.42 5.97 9.82
C ARG A 259 -12.51 6.93 10.58
N ARG A 260 -13.05 8.05 10.98
CA ARG A 260 -12.30 9.10 11.69
C ARG A 260 -11.56 8.55 12.93
N ASP A 261 -12.23 7.74 13.73
CA ASP A 261 -11.68 7.13 14.96
C ASP A 261 -10.59 6.08 14.66
N GLU A 262 -10.76 5.26 13.62
CA GLU A 262 -9.76 4.28 13.17
C GLU A 262 -8.46 4.98 12.73
N LEU A 263 -8.58 6.02 11.92
CA LEU A 263 -7.45 6.78 11.41
C LEU A 263 -6.79 7.64 12.51
N ALA A 264 -7.59 8.27 13.37
CA ALA A 264 -7.06 9.00 14.52
C ALA A 264 -6.30 8.08 15.48
N GLY A 265 -6.84 6.88 15.75
CA GLY A 265 -6.16 5.86 16.53
C GLY A 265 -4.86 5.37 15.88
N LEU A 266 -4.84 5.26 14.55
CA LEU A 266 -3.65 4.84 13.82
C LEU A 266 -2.51 5.86 13.95
N VAL A 267 -2.75 7.16 13.71
CA VAL A 267 -1.69 8.18 13.82
C VAL A 267 -1.27 8.45 15.26
N ALA A 268 -2.19 8.30 16.23
CA ALA A 268 -1.88 8.44 17.65
C ALA A 268 -0.82 7.43 18.14
N LYS A 269 -0.76 6.23 17.54
CA LYS A 269 0.28 5.22 17.84
C LYS A 269 1.70 5.72 17.54
N TRP A 270 1.83 6.69 16.62
CA TRP A 270 3.10 7.33 16.28
C TRP A 270 3.29 8.68 16.97
N GLY A 271 2.48 8.99 18.00
CA GLY A 271 2.53 10.26 18.71
C GLY A 271 2.08 11.47 17.89
N MET A 272 1.31 11.24 16.82
CA MET A 272 0.84 12.31 15.95
C MET A 272 -0.60 12.72 16.26
N SER A 273 -0.90 14.02 16.10
CA SER A 273 -2.25 14.57 16.14
C SER A 273 -3.02 14.24 14.87
N PHE A 274 -4.36 14.31 14.92
CA PHE A 274 -5.25 14.09 13.78
C PHE A 274 -6.17 15.32 13.57
N PRO A 275 -6.41 15.80 12.33
CA PRO A 275 -5.78 15.37 11.07
C PRO A 275 -4.31 15.78 10.99
N ARG A 276 -3.54 15.12 10.11
CA ARG A 276 -2.11 15.38 9.97
C ARG A 276 -1.63 15.17 8.55
N SER A 277 -0.73 16.07 8.09
CA SER A 277 0.14 15.83 6.93
C SER A 277 1.59 15.88 7.35
N TRP A 278 2.45 15.10 6.69
CA TRP A 278 3.89 15.09 6.92
C TRP A 278 4.62 14.56 5.69
N TRP A 279 5.90 14.85 5.62
CA TRP A 279 6.77 14.26 4.61
C TRP A 279 8.17 14.04 5.19
N ILE A 280 8.92 13.15 4.55
CA ILE A 280 10.27 12.82 4.97
C ILE A 280 11.24 13.41 3.96
N ALA A 281 12.14 14.25 4.45
CA ALA A 281 13.18 14.85 3.63
C ALA A 281 14.20 13.80 3.18
N PRO A 282 14.75 13.91 1.96
CA PRO A 282 15.68 12.94 1.39
C PRO A 282 16.91 12.65 2.27
N ASN A 283 17.40 13.66 2.98
CA ASN A 283 18.57 13.55 3.85
C ASN A 283 18.36 12.62 5.07
N VAL A 284 17.12 12.41 5.49
CA VAL A 284 16.80 11.48 6.59
C VAL A 284 16.87 10.03 6.12
N LEU A 285 16.49 9.77 4.87
CA LEU A 285 16.55 8.43 4.27
C LEU A 285 18.00 7.99 4.00
N ARG A 286 18.87 8.91 3.54
CA ARG A 286 20.27 8.61 3.20
C ARG A 286 21.18 8.36 4.41
N ARG A 287 20.86 8.88 5.61
CA ARG A 287 21.66 8.65 6.82
C ARG A 287 21.65 7.20 7.31
N HIS A 288 20.79 6.35 6.78
CA HIS A 288 20.71 4.95 7.14
C HIS A 288 21.46 4.00 6.18
N GLU A 289 22.01 4.50 5.08
CA GLU A 289 22.75 3.70 4.09
C GLU A 289 24.28 3.76 4.29
N GLY A 290 24.77 4.57 5.21
CA GLY A 290 26.20 4.92 5.36
C GLY A 290 26.84 4.59 6.71
N THR A 291 26.36 3.60 7.47
CA THR A 291 27.07 3.10 8.68
C THR A 291 26.96 1.60 8.80
#